data_a29cf5914cdcb4503609d5fdb4609951
#
_entry.id   a29cf5914cdcb4503609d5fdb4609951
#
_cell.length_a   1.000
_cell.length_b   1.000
_cell.length_c   1.000
_cell.angle_alpha   90.00
_cell.angle_beta   90.00
_cell.angle_gamma   90.00
#
_symmetry.space_group_name_H-M   'P 1'
#
loop_
_entity.id
_entity.type
_entity.pdbx_description
1 polymer ?
#
loop_
_entity_poly.entity_id
_entity_poly.type
_entity_poly.pdbx_seq_one_letter_code
_entity_poly.pdbx_strand_id
1 'polypeptide(L)'
;IANCLVGSEMCIRDSIGTGLMFHQIYIFDAKGWTMEMLGNGYIYFGLFSILGLLIGGPLIDKINTKKAIPFVLLPLLVCITILFFFNNYWSFVLYMSLFGFNLGLSAPFMGSLWAEIYGVKSIGTAKALLHAVGVFASALSPVVFGYIIDWGYGISVIFLISSIMIVVSSILPIIYKT
;
A
#
# COMPACT_ATOMS: atom_id res chain seq x y z
N ILE A 1 -7.72 -20.87 -5.76
CA ILE A 1 -8.47 -19.70 -5.29
C ILE A 1 -7.59 -18.87 -4.35
N ALA A 2 -6.93 -19.44 -3.32
CA ALA A 2 -6.07 -18.71 -2.39
C ALA A 2 -4.94 -17.93 -3.09
N ASN A 3 -4.27 -18.53 -4.08
CA ASN A 3 -3.19 -17.87 -4.83
C ASN A 3 -3.68 -16.68 -5.67
N CYS A 4 -4.93 -16.73 -6.16
CA CYS A 4 -5.55 -15.60 -6.86
C CYS A 4 -5.88 -14.44 -5.90
N LEU A 5 -6.36 -14.76 -4.70
CA LEU A 5 -6.68 -13.78 -3.66
C LEU A 5 -5.43 -13.01 -3.22
N VAL A 6 -4.33 -13.72 -3.00
CA VAL A 6 -3.04 -13.10 -2.65
C VAL A 6 -2.55 -12.16 -3.75
N GLY A 7 -2.71 -12.53 -5.03
CA GLY A 7 -2.40 -11.64 -6.15
C GLY A 7 -3.25 -10.38 -6.18
N SER A 8 -4.55 -10.49 -5.86
CA SER A 8 -5.46 -9.34 -5.85
C SER A 8 -5.14 -8.34 -4.74
N GLU A 9 -4.70 -8.80 -3.57
CA GLU A 9 -4.29 -7.93 -2.47
C GLU A 9 -3.09 -7.05 -2.82
N MET A 10 -2.14 -7.64 -3.53
CA MET A 10 -0.98 -6.91 -4.03
C MET A 10 -1.39 -5.83 -5.01
N CYS A 11 -2.26 -6.16 -5.98
CA CYS A 11 -2.78 -5.20 -6.95
C CYS A 11 -3.53 -4.06 -6.26
N ILE A 12 -4.36 -4.35 -5.25
CA ILE A 12 -5.11 -3.35 -4.48
C ILE A 12 -4.16 -2.41 -3.74
N ARG A 13 -3.17 -2.96 -3.03
CA ARG A 13 -2.17 -2.16 -2.32
C ARG A 13 -1.39 -1.25 -3.26
N ASP A 14 -0.89 -1.80 -4.36
CA ASP A 14 -0.09 -1.05 -5.34
C ASP A 14 -0.94 0.01 -6.04
N SER A 15 -2.21 -0.29 -6.36
CA SER A 15 -3.16 0.67 -6.89
C SER A 15 -3.41 1.83 -5.93
N ILE A 16 -3.72 1.55 -4.67
CA ILE A 16 -3.98 2.59 -3.67
C ILE A 16 -2.72 3.44 -3.45
N GLY A 17 -1.56 2.80 -3.27
CA GLY A 17 -0.28 3.49 -3.09
C GLY A 17 0.04 4.42 -4.25
N THR A 18 -0.10 3.94 -5.49
CA THR A 18 0.13 4.72 -6.70
C THR A 18 -0.87 5.86 -6.82
N GLY A 19 -2.16 5.61 -6.58
CA GLY A 19 -3.19 6.65 -6.62
C GLY A 19 -2.93 7.77 -5.62
N LEU A 20 -2.56 7.45 -4.39
CA LEU A 20 -2.20 8.42 -3.36
C LEU A 20 -0.94 9.23 -3.73
N MET A 21 0.08 8.57 -4.29
CA MET A 21 1.32 9.24 -4.72
C MET A 21 1.07 10.22 -5.87
N PHE A 22 0.28 9.85 -6.87
CA PHE A 22 -0.02 10.73 -8.00
C PHE A 22 -0.88 11.93 -7.60
N HIS A 23 -1.79 11.76 -6.65
CA HIS A 23 -2.65 12.84 -6.15
C HIS A 23 -2.13 13.50 -4.87
N GLN A 24 -0.85 13.28 -4.53
CA GLN A 24 -0.25 13.78 -3.30
C GLN A 24 -0.32 15.30 -3.18
N ILE A 25 -0.09 16.04 -4.27
CA ILE A 25 -0.19 17.50 -4.29
C ILE A 25 -1.62 17.94 -3.96
N TYR A 26 -2.61 17.31 -4.57
CA TYR A 26 -4.02 17.59 -4.30
C TYR A 26 -4.40 17.28 -2.83
N ILE A 27 -3.88 16.16 -2.29
CA ILE A 27 -4.08 15.79 -0.89
C ILE A 27 -3.48 16.86 0.04
N PHE A 28 -2.29 17.34 -0.27
CA PHE A 28 -1.60 18.34 0.53
C PHE A 28 -2.33 19.68 0.53
N ASP A 29 -2.77 20.14 -0.64
CA ASP A 29 -3.55 21.36 -0.79
C ASP A 29 -4.87 21.28 -0.02
N ALA A 30 -5.62 20.19 -0.19
CA ALA A 30 -6.88 19.94 0.53
C ALA A 30 -6.72 19.83 2.06
N LYS A 31 -5.52 19.46 2.55
CA LYS A 31 -5.16 19.40 3.98
C LYS A 31 -4.55 20.70 4.51
N GLY A 32 -4.30 21.69 3.65
CA GLY A 32 -3.62 22.93 4.01
C GLY A 32 -2.13 22.73 4.34
N TRP A 33 -1.50 21.69 3.81
CA TRP A 33 -0.07 21.43 3.99
C TRP A 33 0.74 22.08 2.86
N THR A 34 1.94 22.57 3.19
CA THR A 34 2.78 23.31 2.22
C THR A 34 3.65 22.36 1.41
N MET A 35 4.09 22.83 0.22
CA MET A 35 5.06 22.11 -0.62
C MET A 35 6.41 21.90 0.06
N GLU A 36 6.81 22.83 0.94
CA GLU A 36 8.02 22.68 1.76
C GLU A 36 7.90 21.50 2.73
N MET A 37 6.73 21.33 3.36
CA MET A 37 6.43 20.17 4.18
C MET A 37 6.54 18.87 3.36
N LEU A 38 6.06 18.86 2.12
CA LEU A 38 6.16 17.69 1.23
C LEU A 38 7.63 17.31 1.00
N GLY A 39 8.49 18.27 0.69
CA GLY A 39 9.93 18.03 0.52
C GLY A 39 10.57 17.39 1.77
N ASN A 40 10.30 17.97 2.94
CA ASN A 40 10.78 17.45 4.21
C ASN A 40 10.17 16.07 4.56
N GLY A 41 8.93 15.83 4.14
CA GLY A 41 8.23 14.57 4.34
C GLY A 41 8.91 13.39 3.66
N TYR A 42 9.55 13.59 2.51
CA TYR A 42 10.28 12.54 1.82
C TYR A 42 11.51 12.05 2.60
N ILE A 43 12.06 12.84 3.53
CA ILE A 43 13.10 12.38 4.44
C ILE A 43 12.54 11.32 5.40
N TYR A 44 11.37 11.59 5.99
CA TYR A 44 10.70 10.62 6.87
C TYR A 44 10.28 9.38 6.09
N PHE A 45 9.72 9.57 4.90
CA PHE A 45 9.36 8.47 4.00
C PHE A 45 10.56 7.56 3.69
N GLY A 46 11.70 8.13 3.31
CA GLY A 46 12.92 7.38 2.99
C GLY A 46 13.49 6.62 4.21
N LEU A 47 13.61 7.29 5.35
CA LEU A 47 14.10 6.68 6.59
C LEU A 47 13.22 5.50 7.02
N PHE A 48 11.92 5.67 7.05
CA PHE A 48 10.99 4.62 7.44
C PHE A 48 10.87 3.51 6.40
N SER A 49 11.10 3.80 5.11
CA SER A 49 11.20 2.78 4.07
C SER A 49 12.40 1.86 4.29
N ILE A 50 13.56 2.41 4.65
CA ILE A 50 14.73 1.62 5.02
C ILE A 50 14.45 0.77 6.27
N LEU A 51 13.83 1.34 7.29
CA LEU A 51 13.44 0.60 8.50
C LEU A 51 12.48 -0.55 8.18
N GLY A 52 11.47 -0.29 7.33
CA GLY A 52 10.54 -1.32 6.88
C GLY A 52 11.24 -2.48 6.15
N LEU A 53 12.19 -2.17 5.28
CA LEU A 53 13.00 -3.15 4.57
C LEU A 53 13.84 -4.01 5.53
N LEU A 54 14.51 -3.37 6.50
CA LEU A 54 15.37 -4.06 7.47
C LEU A 54 14.57 -4.95 8.43
N ILE A 55 13.39 -4.51 8.83
CA ILE A 55 12.50 -5.27 9.73
C ILE A 55 11.77 -6.37 8.96
N GLY A 56 11.41 -6.11 7.72
CA GLY A 56 10.63 -7.01 6.87
C GLY A 56 11.32 -8.36 6.63
N GLY A 57 12.62 -8.39 6.39
CA GLY A 57 13.37 -9.62 6.20
C GLY A 57 13.24 -10.59 7.40
N PRO A 58 13.75 -10.23 8.59
CA PRO A 58 13.65 -11.07 9.79
C PRO A 58 12.21 -11.39 10.24
N LEU A 59 11.26 -10.53 9.93
CA LEU A 59 9.85 -10.76 10.24
C LEU A 59 9.29 -11.90 9.40
N ILE A 60 9.60 -11.93 8.12
CA ILE A 60 9.14 -12.96 7.18
C ILE A 60 9.79 -14.31 7.51
N ASP A 61 11.06 -14.33 7.89
CA ASP A 61 11.74 -15.55 8.29
C ASP A 61 11.12 -16.23 9.51
N LYS A 62 10.46 -15.45 10.38
CA LYS A 62 9.79 -15.95 11.60
C LYS A 62 8.32 -16.29 11.43
N ILE A 63 7.65 -15.58 10.53
CA ILE A 63 6.20 -15.70 10.33
C ILE A 63 5.97 -16.29 8.93
N ASN A 64 5.11 -17.32 8.84
CA ASN A 64 4.68 -17.85 7.54
C ASN A 64 4.13 -16.69 6.69
N THR A 65 4.63 -16.59 5.47
CA THR A 65 4.37 -15.45 4.57
C THR A 65 2.86 -15.23 4.35
N LYS A 66 2.09 -16.30 4.23
CA LYS A 66 0.62 -16.21 4.07
C LYS A 66 -0.09 -15.59 5.28
N LYS A 67 0.43 -15.83 6.49
CA LYS A 67 -0.12 -15.23 7.72
C LYS A 67 0.32 -13.79 7.93
N ALA A 68 1.38 -13.37 7.27
CA ALA A 68 1.91 -12.03 7.38
C ALA A 68 1.18 -11.00 6.49
N ILE A 69 0.36 -11.44 5.53
CA ILE A 69 -0.37 -10.58 4.59
C ILE A 69 -1.13 -9.44 5.31
N PRO A 70 -2.00 -9.71 6.31
CA PRO A 70 -2.73 -8.64 6.99
C PRO A 70 -1.80 -7.62 7.68
N PHE A 71 -0.65 -8.08 8.19
CA PHE A 71 0.33 -7.20 8.86
C PHE A 71 1.02 -6.24 7.90
N VAL A 72 1.16 -6.62 6.63
CA VAL A 72 1.73 -5.74 5.59
C VAL A 72 0.73 -4.66 5.18
N LEU A 73 -0.57 -4.96 5.16
CA LEU A 73 -1.62 -4.01 4.81
C LEU A 73 -1.99 -3.05 5.95
N LEU A 74 -1.77 -3.45 7.20
CA LEU A 74 -2.15 -2.69 8.38
C LEU A 74 -1.51 -1.28 8.44
N PRO A 75 -0.21 -1.08 8.18
CA PRO A 75 0.38 0.26 8.16
C PRO A 75 -0.27 1.18 7.12
N LEU A 76 -0.65 0.64 5.96
CA LEU A 76 -1.34 1.42 4.92
C LEU A 76 -2.75 1.82 5.38
N LEU A 77 -3.49 0.92 6.03
CA LEU A 77 -4.80 1.22 6.58
C LEU A 77 -4.73 2.33 7.65
N VAL A 78 -3.77 2.22 8.58
CA VAL A 78 -3.54 3.24 9.61
C VAL A 78 -3.16 4.58 8.97
N CYS A 79 -2.31 4.57 7.96
CA CYS A 79 -1.89 5.73 7.19
C CYS A 79 -3.10 6.48 6.59
N ILE A 80 -4.01 5.77 5.91
CA ILE A 80 -5.22 6.36 5.31
C ILE A 80 -6.20 6.85 6.39
N THR A 81 -6.32 6.13 7.50
CA THR A 81 -7.17 6.53 8.63
C THR A 81 -6.67 7.84 9.25
N ILE A 82 -5.35 8.01 9.40
CA ILE A 82 -4.77 9.26 9.87
C ILE A 82 -5.08 10.40 8.89
N LEU A 83 -4.94 10.16 7.59
CA LEU A 83 -5.30 11.13 6.57
C LEU A 83 -6.80 11.51 6.62
N PHE A 84 -7.67 10.58 6.95
CA PHE A 84 -9.11 10.84 7.02
C PHE A 84 -9.47 11.77 8.19
N PHE A 85 -8.93 11.50 9.39
CA PHE A 85 -9.37 12.17 10.62
C PHE A 85 -8.56 13.41 11.01
N PHE A 86 -7.31 13.52 10.60
CA PHE A 86 -6.40 14.56 11.11
C PHE A 86 -5.81 15.41 10.00
N ASN A 87 -5.58 16.71 10.31
CA ASN A 87 -5.02 17.69 9.38
C ASN A 87 -3.79 18.42 9.95
N ASN A 88 -3.32 18.02 11.14
CA ASN A 88 -2.20 18.70 11.82
C ASN A 88 -0.83 18.23 11.32
N TYR A 89 0.24 18.95 11.70
CA TYR A 89 1.62 18.62 11.32
C TYR A 89 2.02 17.19 11.69
N TRP A 90 1.64 16.72 12.89
CA TRP A 90 1.99 15.36 13.32
C TRP A 90 1.31 14.28 12.49
N SER A 91 0.11 14.52 12.01
CA SER A 91 -0.56 13.59 11.11
C SER A 91 0.15 13.47 9.78
N PHE A 92 0.71 14.57 9.28
CA PHE A 92 1.56 14.57 8.09
C PHE A 92 2.84 13.73 8.29
N VAL A 93 3.57 13.94 9.40
CA VAL A 93 4.80 13.17 9.70
C VAL A 93 4.49 11.68 9.83
N LEU A 94 3.40 11.33 10.55
CA LEU A 94 2.96 9.95 10.69
C LEU A 94 2.55 9.32 9.36
N TYR A 95 1.83 10.07 8.53
CA TYR A 95 1.44 9.63 7.18
C TYR A 95 2.67 9.26 6.35
N MET A 96 3.62 10.18 6.22
CA MET A 96 4.84 9.94 5.43
C MET A 96 5.68 8.79 5.97
N SER A 97 5.80 8.70 7.29
CA SER A 97 6.54 7.63 7.97
C SER A 97 5.91 6.26 7.75
N LEU A 98 4.61 6.13 7.98
CA LEU A 98 3.89 4.86 7.80
C LEU A 98 3.79 4.44 6.34
N PHE A 99 3.64 5.40 5.43
CA PHE A 99 3.60 5.12 4.01
C PHE A 99 4.95 4.61 3.49
N GLY A 100 6.05 5.24 3.91
CA GLY A 100 7.40 4.76 3.64
C GLY A 100 7.65 3.38 4.26
N PHE A 101 7.28 3.19 5.52
CA PHE A 101 7.42 1.91 6.21
C PHE A 101 6.66 0.78 5.50
N ASN A 102 5.44 1.04 5.05
CA ASN A 102 4.65 0.08 4.28
C ASN A 102 5.35 -0.30 2.97
N LEU A 103 5.89 0.67 2.25
CA LEU A 103 6.64 0.41 1.02
C LEU A 103 7.85 -0.47 1.27
N GLY A 104 8.66 -0.14 2.27
CA GLY A 104 9.85 -0.90 2.63
C GLY A 104 9.55 -2.32 3.10
N LEU A 105 8.53 -2.48 3.95
CA LEU A 105 8.10 -3.77 4.47
C LEU A 105 7.62 -4.71 3.35
N SER A 106 6.98 -4.17 2.33
CA SER A 106 6.40 -4.94 1.25
C SER A 106 7.41 -5.61 0.31
N ALA A 107 8.59 -5.02 0.13
CA ALA A 107 9.58 -5.52 -0.84
C ALA A 107 10.09 -6.94 -0.52
N PRO A 108 10.61 -7.24 0.69
CA PRO A 108 11.03 -8.58 1.05
C PRO A 108 9.85 -9.55 1.13
N PHE A 109 8.69 -9.07 1.58
CA PHE A 109 7.47 -9.86 1.67
C PHE A 109 7.05 -10.42 0.31
N MET A 110 7.07 -9.57 -0.71
CA MET A 110 6.74 -9.95 -2.09
C MET A 110 7.67 -11.05 -2.62
N GLY A 111 8.98 -10.89 -2.40
CA GLY A 111 9.97 -11.88 -2.84
C GLY A 111 9.72 -13.25 -2.22
N SER A 112 9.51 -13.31 -0.93
CA SER A 112 9.24 -14.54 -0.19
C SER A 112 7.91 -15.21 -0.56
N LEU A 113 6.86 -14.42 -0.72
CA LEU A 113 5.52 -14.92 -1.06
C LEU A 113 5.50 -15.63 -2.41
N TRP A 114 6.15 -15.07 -3.42
CA TRP A 114 6.24 -15.70 -4.75
C TRP A 114 7.02 -17.01 -4.72
N ALA A 115 8.09 -17.06 -3.93
CA ALA A 115 8.88 -18.29 -3.75
C ALA A 115 8.05 -19.39 -3.07
N GLU A 116 7.26 -19.04 -2.06
CA GLU A 116 6.40 -19.96 -1.33
C GLU A 116 5.24 -20.51 -2.16
N ILE A 117 4.63 -19.67 -3.02
CA ILE A 117 3.44 -20.04 -3.81
C ILE A 117 3.81 -20.84 -5.07
N TYR A 118 4.82 -20.39 -5.80
CA TYR A 118 5.12 -20.91 -7.15
C TYR A 118 6.40 -21.77 -7.19
N GLY A 119 7.13 -21.83 -6.10
CA GLY A 119 8.41 -22.53 -6.04
C GLY A 119 9.51 -21.83 -6.85
N VAL A 120 10.75 -22.20 -6.58
CA VAL A 120 11.94 -21.54 -7.14
C VAL A 120 12.08 -21.71 -8.66
N LYS A 121 11.58 -22.83 -9.21
CA LYS A 121 11.73 -23.14 -10.66
C LYS A 121 10.87 -22.25 -11.58
N SER A 122 9.67 -21.84 -11.15
CA SER A 122 8.72 -21.07 -11.97
C SER A 122 8.52 -19.63 -11.50
N ILE A 123 9.27 -19.20 -10.49
CA ILE A 123 9.13 -17.89 -9.86
C ILE A 123 9.30 -16.73 -10.85
N GLY A 124 10.22 -16.85 -11.81
CA GLY A 124 10.49 -15.79 -12.80
C GLY A 124 9.27 -15.49 -13.68
N THR A 125 8.69 -16.51 -14.28
CA THR A 125 7.53 -16.38 -15.18
C THR A 125 6.28 -15.94 -14.42
N ALA A 126 6.01 -16.56 -13.26
CA ALA A 126 4.87 -16.21 -12.43
C ALA A 126 4.96 -14.76 -11.93
N LYS A 127 6.12 -14.35 -11.44
CA LYS A 127 6.38 -12.98 -10.98
C LYS A 127 6.22 -11.98 -12.10
N ALA A 128 6.75 -12.24 -13.29
CA ALA A 128 6.64 -11.34 -14.43
C ALA A 128 5.19 -11.10 -14.84
N LEU A 129 4.38 -12.17 -14.97
CA LEU A 129 2.99 -12.07 -15.35
C LEU A 129 2.16 -11.31 -14.32
N LEU A 130 2.28 -11.68 -13.06
CA LEU A 130 1.50 -11.07 -11.98
C LEU A 130 1.93 -9.63 -11.71
N HIS A 131 3.22 -9.33 -11.85
CA HIS A 131 3.71 -7.97 -11.76
C HIS A 131 3.18 -7.11 -12.92
N ALA A 132 3.10 -7.63 -14.14
CA ALA A 132 2.51 -6.92 -15.27
C ALA A 132 1.02 -6.56 -15.02
N VAL A 133 0.24 -7.50 -14.48
CA VAL A 133 -1.17 -7.24 -14.08
C VAL A 133 -1.24 -6.18 -12.98
N GLY A 134 -0.36 -6.26 -11.98
CA GLY A 134 -0.27 -5.28 -10.89
C GLY A 134 0.07 -3.88 -11.40
N VAL A 135 1.03 -3.75 -12.31
CA VAL A 135 1.41 -2.46 -12.93
C VAL A 135 0.22 -1.90 -13.74
N PHE A 136 -0.47 -2.73 -14.49
CA PHE A 136 -1.66 -2.28 -15.22
C PHE A 136 -2.77 -1.79 -14.28
N ALA A 137 -3.05 -2.52 -13.21
CA ALA A 137 -4.02 -2.12 -12.20
C ALA A 137 -3.62 -0.82 -11.48
N SER A 138 -2.33 -0.66 -11.16
CA SER A 138 -1.83 0.55 -10.52
C SER A 138 -1.87 1.77 -11.46
N ALA A 139 -1.69 1.58 -12.77
CA ALA A 139 -1.80 2.64 -13.75
C ALA A 139 -3.25 3.18 -13.90
N LEU A 140 -4.26 2.34 -13.65
CA LEU A 140 -5.66 2.77 -13.67
C LEU A 140 -6.05 3.59 -12.43
N SER A 141 -5.37 3.40 -11.32
CA SER A 141 -5.73 4.04 -10.05
C SER A 141 -5.69 5.57 -10.09
N PRO A 142 -4.66 6.24 -10.63
CA PRO A 142 -4.67 7.70 -10.76
C PRO A 142 -5.84 8.21 -11.60
N VAL A 143 -6.22 7.48 -12.64
CA VAL A 143 -7.36 7.85 -13.50
C VAL A 143 -8.67 7.78 -12.71
N VAL A 144 -8.88 6.70 -11.95
CA VAL A 144 -10.08 6.54 -11.12
C VAL A 144 -10.16 7.63 -10.05
N PHE A 145 -9.04 7.91 -9.38
CA PHE A 145 -8.98 8.99 -8.36
C PHE A 145 -9.23 10.36 -8.98
N GLY A 146 -8.66 10.63 -10.17
CA GLY A 146 -8.91 11.85 -10.93
C GLY A 146 -10.40 12.03 -11.23
N TYR A 147 -11.08 11.03 -11.75
CA TYR A 147 -12.53 11.09 -12.00
C TYR A 147 -13.34 11.36 -10.73
N ILE A 148 -13.00 10.75 -9.60
CA ILE A 148 -13.69 10.99 -8.33
C ILE A 148 -13.54 12.47 -7.92
N ILE A 149 -12.35 13.03 -8.11
CA ILE A 149 -12.06 14.45 -7.82
C ILE A 149 -12.82 15.36 -8.77
N ASP A 150 -12.81 15.08 -10.07
CA ASP A 150 -13.44 15.89 -11.11
C ASP A 150 -14.98 15.94 -10.97
N TRP A 151 -15.59 14.86 -10.44
CA TRP A 151 -17.02 14.84 -10.13
C TRP A 151 -17.38 15.61 -8.84
N GLY A 152 -16.41 16.26 -8.20
CA GLY A 152 -16.61 17.05 -7.01
C GLY A 152 -16.73 16.24 -5.71
N TYR A 153 -16.48 14.93 -5.76
CA TYR A 153 -16.36 14.14 -4.55
C TYR A 153 -15.06 14.51 -3.85
N GLY A 154 -15.16 14.97 -2.62
CA GLY A 154 -13.98 15.37 -1.84
C GLY A 154 -13.02 14.19 -1.58
N ILE A 155 -11.80 14.53 -1.19
CA ILE A 155 -10.73 13.57 -0.86
C ILE A 155 -11.16 12.49 0.15
N SER A 156 -12.13 12.80 1.00
CA SER A 156 -12.67 11.87 1.99
C SER A 156 -13.29 10.62 1.37
N VAL A 157 -13.88 10.74 0.18
CA VAL A 157 -14.45 9.59 -0.55
C VAL A 157 -13.34 8.65 -1.03
N ILE A 158 -12.23 9.20 -1.51
CA ILE A 158 -11.05 8.42 -1.92
C ILE A 158 -10.51 7.62 -0.72
N PHE A 159 -10.36 8.27 0.44
CA PHE A 159 -9.87 7.61 1.65
C PHE A 159 -10.83 6.51 2.13
N LEU A 160 -12.13 6.76 2.07
CA LEU A 160 -13.16 5.81 2.47
C LEU A 160 -13.15 4.57 1.57
N ILE A 161 -13.15 4.76 0.25
CA ILE A 161 -13.09 3.66 -0.72
C ILE A 161 -11.80 2.86 -0.54
N SER A 162 -10.66 3.55 -0.41
CA SER A 162 -9.36 2.90 -0.20
C SER A 162 -9.32 2.09 1.10
N SER A 163 -9.89 2.62 2.19
CA SER A 163 -9.98 1.91 3.46
C SER A 163 -10.85 0.66 3.37
N ILE A 164 -12.01 0.76 2.71
CA ILE A 164 -12.90 -0.39 2.49
C ILE A 164 -12.18 -1.47 1.66
N MET A 165 -11.51 -1.09 0.58
CA MET A 165 -10.76 -2.02 -0.26
C MET A 165 -9.66 -2.75 0.53
N ILE A 166 -8.91 -2.04 1.38
CA ILE A 166 -7.87 -2.66 2.22
C ILE A 166 -8.48 -3.62 3.24
N VAL A 167 -9.56 -3.22 3.90
CA VAL A 167 -10.23 -4.07 4.91
C VAL A 167 -10.78 -5.34 4.26
N VAL A 168 -11.47 -5.21 3.14
CA VAL A 168 -12.00 -6.38 2.39
C VAL A 168 -10.85 -7.30 1.97
N SER A 169 -9.78 -6.72 1.43
CA SER A 169 -8.59 -7.45 1.01
C SER A 169 -7.92 -8.18 2.18
N SER A 170 -7.84 -7.57 3.36
CA SER A 170 -7.23 -8.17 4.56
C SER A 170 -8.07 -9.30 5.17
N ILE A 171 -9.39 -9.25 5.01
CA ILE A 171 -10.32 -10.24 5.59
C ILE A 171 -10.45 -11.49 4.70
N LEU A 172 -10.41 -11.32 3.39
CA LEU A 172 -10.59 -12.42 2.43
C LEU A 172 -9.67 -13.64 2.69
N PRO A 173 -8.35 -13.48 2.90
CA PRO A 173 -7.46 -14.63 3.17
C PRO A 173 -7.73 -15.29 4.51
N ILE A 174 -8.26 -14.54 5.48
CA ILE A 174 -8.59 -15.07 6.81
C ILE A 174 -9.81 -16.00 6.73
N ILE A 175 -10.81 -15.61 5.92
CA ILE A 175 -12.05 -16.39 5.74
C ILE A 175 -11.79 -17.65 4.92
N TYR A 176 -11.03 -17.54 3.84
CA TYR A 176 -10.68 -18.67 2.97
C TYR A 176 -9.47 -19.46 3.48
N LYS A 177 -9.36 -19.58 4.80
CA LYS A 177 -8.34 -20.29 5.54
C LYS A 177 -7.89 -21.58 4.84
N THR A 178 -6.79 -21.49 4.18
CA THR A 178 -6.04 -22.62 3.64
C THR A 178 -4.71 -22.71 4.32
#